data_625fba0449905d94ecceafce4916f0bc
#
_entry.id   625fba0449905d94ecceafce4916f0bc
#
_cell.length_a   1.000
_cell.length_b   1.000
_cell.length_c   1.000
_cell.angle_alpha   90.00
_cell.angle_beta   90.00
_cell.angle_gamma   90.00
#
_symmetry.space_group_name_H-M   'P 1'
#
loop_
_entity.id
_entity.type
_entity.pdbx_description
1 polymer ?
#
loop_
_entity_poly.entity_id
_entity_poly.type
_entity_poly.pdbx_seq_one_letter_code
_entity_poly.pdbx_strand_id
1 'polypeptide(L)'
;MCLNLSMFNTKAVISFLFILVLNFNFSQESVPNTIIADFNKKSISTDLVLKDGKYYVLSFWATWCIPCINELDAIADNYKEWTDNGIEIIAVSTDDSRTKKRVRPMVNGKNWNFKILLDENHDFKRALNIDGIPHTIVTKGKQIISRRVGYSPGEEVDLLDSIIEYQSNNE
;
A
#
# COMPACT_ATOMS: atom_id res chain seq x y z
N MET A 1 -52.67 -37.03 -12.07
CA MET A 1 -52.59 -35.89 -11.13
C MET A 1 -51.49 -35.00 -11.67
N CYS A 2 -51.85 -34.08 -12.61
CA CYS A 2 -50.86 -33.19 -13.26
C CYS A 2 -50.65 -31.95 -12.38
N LEU A 3 -49.45 -31.80 -11.82
CA LEU A 3 -49.07 -30.56 -11.14
C LEU A 3 -48.87 -29.47 -12.17
N ASN A 4 -49.69 -28.43 -12.08
CA ASN A 4 -49.66 -27.23 -12.90
C ASN A 4 -48.54 -26.32 -12.43
N LEU A 5 -47.36 -26.34 -13.13
CA LEU A 5 -46.15 -25.58 -12.83
C LEU A 5 -46.08 -24.25 -13.60
N SER A 6 -47.19 -23.57 -13.80
CA SER A 6 -47.29 -22.39 -14.65
C SER A 6 -47.79 -21.15 -13.94
N MET A 7 -47.16 -20.74 -12.86
CA MET A 7 -47.32 -19.37 -12.28
C MET A 7 -46.12 -18.92 -11.49
N PHE A 8 -44.92 -19.17 -11.97
CA PHE A 8 -43.79 -18.39 -11.46
C PHE A 8 -43.82 -17.03 -12.17
N ASN A 9 -44.25 -16.02 -11.43
CA ASN A 9 -44.36 -14.66 -11.92
C ASN A 9 -43.00 -14.17 -12.38
N THR A 10 -42.74 -14.17 -13.69
CA THR A 10 -41.46 -13.74 -14.31
C THR A 10 -41.05 -12.36 -13.86
N LYS A 11 -41.99 -11.47 -13.53
CA LYS A 11 -41.70 -10.14 -12.96
C LYS A 11 -41.11 -10.23 -11.55
N ALA A 12 -41.56 -11.19 -10.72
CA ALA A 12 -41.00 -11.40 -9.37
C ALA A 12 -39.59 -11.99 -9.43
N VAL A 13 -39.33 -12.90 -10.37
CA VAL A 13 -37.97 -13.47 -10.58
C VAL A 13 -37.00 -12.40 -11.08
N ILE A 14 -37.41 -11.56 -12.03
CA ILE A 14 -36.61 -10.46 -12.57
C ILE A 14 -36.34 -9.42 -11.47
N SER A 15 -37.34 -9.09 -10.64
CA SER A 15 -37.18 -8.17 -9.50
C SER A 15 -36.23 -8.73 -8.45
N PHE A 16 -36.30 -10.03 -8.17
CA PHE A 16 -35.40 -10.68 -7.20
C PHE A 16 -33.95 -10.76 -7.73
N LEU A 17 -33.78 -11.02 -9.03
CA LEU A 17 -32.46 -10.99 -9.69
C LEU A 17 -31.86 -9.57 -9.67
N PHE A 18 -32.70 -8.54 -9.88
CA PHE A 18 -32.24 -7.14 -9.87
C PHE A 18 -31.81 -6.70 -8.47
N ILE A 19 -32.48 -7.15 -7.41
CA ILE A 19 -32.10 -6.87 -6.02
C ILE A 19 -30.79 -7.59 -5.64
N LEU A 20 -30.53 -8.78 -6.19
CA LEU A 20 -29.28 -9.53 -5.93
C LEU A 20 -28.04 -8.84 -6.52
N VAL A 21 -28.19 -8.16 -7.65
CA VAL A 21 -27.09 -7.46 -8.35
C VAL A 21 -26.68 -6.16 -7.61
N LEU A 22 -27.59 -5.55 -6.83
CA LEU A 22 -27.33 -4.27 -6.13
C LEU A 22 -26.47 -4.41 -4.86
N ASN A 23 -26.16 -5.64 -4.42
CA ASN A 23 -25.37 -5.89 -3.22
C ASN A 23 -23.89 -6.23 -3.47
N PHE A 24 -23.38 -6.00 -4.68
CA PHE A 24 -21.94 -6.04 -4.92
C PHE A 24 -21.31 -4.80 -4.27
N ASN A 25 -21.20 -4.81 -2.93
CA ASN A 25 -20.32 -3.90 -2.22
C ASN A 25 -18.88 -4.27 -2.62
N PHE A 26 -18.28 -3.49 -3.50
CA PHE A 26 -16.85 -3.55 -3.74
C PHE A 26 -16.19 -3.14 -2.41
N SER A 27 -15.78 -4.14 -1.60
CA SER A 27 -15.00 -3.89 -0.40
C SER A 27 -13.64 -3.34 -0.87
N GLN A 28 -13.46 -2.03 -0.79
CA GLN A 28 -12.18 -1.41 -1.06
C GLN A 28 -11.18 -1.88 0.01
N GLU A 29 -10.06 -2.41 -0.45
CA GLU A 29 -8.99 -2.83 0.43
C GLU A 29 -8.40 -1.61 1.16
N SER A 30 -8.21 -1.71 2.47
CA SER A 30 -7.66 -0.62 3.27
C SER A 30 -6.51 -1.07 4.15
N VAL A 31 -5.58 -0.15 4.41
CA VAL A 31 -4.48 -0.37 5.34
C VAL A 31 -5.04 -0.56 6.75
N PRO A 32 -4.77 -1.70 7.40
CA PRO A 32 -5.26 -1.98 8.76
C PRO A 32 -4.60 -1.06 9.78
N ASN A 33 -5.32 -0.77 10.86
CA ASN A 33 -4.71 -0.08 12.00
C ASN A 33 -3.72 -1.03 12.70
N THR A 34 -2.46 -0.64 12.68
CA THR A 34 -1.35 -1.40 13.26
C THR A 34 -0.45 -0.45 14.05
N ILE A 35 0.07 -0.91 15.18
CA ILE A 35 1.09 -0.17 15.92
C ILE A 35 2.46 -0.53 15.34
N ILE A 36 3.21 0.48 14.92
CA ILE A 36 4.53 0.34 14.30
C ILE A 36 5.49 1.33 14.97
N ALA A 37 6.80 1.07 14.92
CA ALA A 37 7.77 2.01 15.43
C ALA A 37 8.21 3.03 14.36
N ASP A 38 8.35 4.30 14.75
CA ASP A 38 9.01 5.30 13.92
C ASP A 38 10.55 5.12 13.95
N PHE A 39 11.27 5.94 13.18
CA PHE A 39 12.73 5.89 13.10
C PHE A 39 13.42 6.18 14.44
N ASN A 40 12.74 6.82 15.39
CA ASN A 40 13.22 7.07 16.76
C ASN A 40 12.75 5.98 17.74
N LYS A 41 12.17 4.89 17.25
CA LYS A 41 11.62 3.75 18.02
C LYS A 41 10.44 4.12 18.91
N LYS A 42 9.75 5.21 18.60
CA LYS A 42 8.48 5.58 19.24
C LYS A 42 7.35 4.83 18.56
N SER A 43 6.51 4.19 19.35
CA SER A 43 5.30 3.52 18.82
C SER A 43 4.31 4.54 18.27
N ILE A 44 3.83 4.28 17.05
CA ILE A 44 2.85 5.11 16.35
C ILE A 44 1.81 4.22 15.66
N SER A 45 0.56 4.65 15.67
CA SER A 45 -0.50 3.97 14.90
C SER A 45 -0.41 4.35 13.42
N THR A 46 -0.66 3.41 12.52
CA THR A 46 -0.78 3.67 11.08
C THR A 46 -1.89 4.67 10.77
N ASP A 47 -2.96 4.74 11.57
CA ASP A 47 -4.02 5.75 11.45
C ASP A 47 -3.52 7.18 11.71
N LEU A 48 -2.46 7.34 12.50
CA LEU A 48 -1.84 8.64 12.72
C LEU A 48 -0.83 9.02 11.62
N VAL A 49 -0.35 8.03 10.89
CA VAL A 49 0.62 8.22 9.78
C VAL A 49 -0.12 8.53 8.48
N LEU A 50 -1.13 7.74 8.15
CA LEU A 50 -1.88 7.84 6.89
C LEU A 50 -3.10 8.78 7.06
N LYS A 51 -2.96 10.02 6.60
CA LYS A 51 -4.01 11.04 6.68
C LYS A 51 -4.92 10.98 5.48
N ASP A 52 -6.22 11.17 5.71
CA ASP A 52 -7.22 11.19 4.65
C ASP A 52 -6.88 12.23 3.56
N GLY A 53 -7.17 11.88 2.33
CA GLY A 53 -6.96 12.74 1.16
C GLY A 53 -5.52 12.84 0.67
N LYS A 54 -4.52 12.33 1.41
CA LYS A 54 -3.12 12.33 0.99
C LYS A 54 -2.73 11.03 0.30
N TYR A 55 -1.79 11.12 -0.63
CA TYR A 55 -1.23 9.97 -1.32
C TYR A 55 0.06 9.51 -0.67
N TYR A 56 0.20 8.19 -0.51
CA TYR A 56 1.39 7.56 0.08
C TYR A 56 1.88 6.41 -0.78
N VAL A 57 3.20 6.26 -0.82
CA VAL A 57 3.88 5.06 -1.30
C VAL A 57 4.51 4.37 -0.10
N LEU A 58 4.01 3.20 0.25
CA LEU A 58 4.54 2.35 1.31
C LEU A 58 5.46 1.32 0.66
N SER A 59 6.79 1.50 0.73
CA SER A 59 7.76 0.53 0.23
C SER A 59 8.29 -0.34 1.38
N PHE A 60 8.02 -1.65 1.32
CA PHE A 60 8.50 -2.63 2.28
C PHE A 60 9.87 -3.16 1.83
N TRP A 61 10.87 -2.99 2.69
CA TRP A 61 12.26 -3.27 2.38
C TRP A 61 13.03 -3.87 3.56
N ALA A 62 14.28 -4.30 3.33
CA ALA A 62 15.22 -4.67 4.36
C ALA A 62 16.66 -4.38 3.94
N THR A 63 17.57 -4.24 4.90
CA THR A 63 18.98 -3.90 4.65
C THR A 63 19.77 -4.97 3.87
N TRP A 64 19.25 -6.16 3.73
CA TRP A 64 19.80 -7.27 2.96
C TRP A 64 19.12 -7.46 1.60
N CYS A 65 18.08 -6.68 1.29
CA CYS A 65 17.32 -6.78 0.04
C CYS A 65 17.87 -5.81 -1.00
N ILE A 66 18.74 -6.28 -1.88
CA ILE A 66 19.38 -5.45 -2.91
C ILE A 66 18.36 -4.76 -3.83
N PRO A 67 17.35 -5.45 -4.41
CA PRO A 67 16.37 -4.75 -5.27
C PRO A 67 15.54 -3.72 -4.51
N CYS A 68 15.26 -3.92 -3.22
CA CYS A 68 14.59 -2.93 -2.39
C CYS A 68 15.42 -1.64 -2.23
N ILE A 69 16.74 -1.81 -2.02
CA ILE A 69 17.67 -0.68 -1.88
C ILE A 69 17.74 0.10 -3.20
N ASN A 70 17.78 -0.61 -4.34
CA ASN A 70 17.80 0.02 -5.67
C ASN A 70 16.50 0.83 -5.91
N GLU A 71 15.32 0.30 -5.53
CA GLU A 71 14.05 1.02 -5.60
C GLU A 71 14.10 2.31 -4.77
N LEU A 72 14.52 2.21 -3.50
CA LEU A 72 14.56 3.37 -2.59
C LEU A 72 15.64 4.39 -2.98
N ASP A 73 16.77 3.97 -3.57
CA ASP A 73 17.77 4.87 -4.14
C ASP A 73 17.18 5.66 -5.33
N ALA A 74 16.51 4.97 -6.26
CA ALA A 74 15.90 5.61 -7.42
C ALA A 74 14.78 6.60 -7.03
N ILE A 75 13.97 6.23 -6.03
CA ILE A 75 12.97 7.14 -5.44
C ILE A 75 13.66 8.35 -4.77
N ALA A 76 14.78 8.14 -4.06
CA ALA A 76 15.50 9.22 -3.39
C ALA A 76 16.15 10.21 -4.40
N ASP A 77 16.66 9.72 -5.52
CA ASP A 77 17.26 10.55 -6.59
C ASP A 77 16.23 11.52 -7.19
N ASN A 78 14.96 11.13 -7.23
CA ASN A 78 13.84 11.91 -7.76
C ASN A 78 12.85 12.37 -6.66
N TYR A 79 13.27 12.39 -5.40
CA TYR A 79 12.36 12.61 -4.25
C TYR A 79 11.57 13.91 -4.32
N LYS A 80 12.18 14.96 -4.91
CA LYS A 80 11.49 16.25 -5.12
C LYS A 80 10.27 16.11 -6.01
N GLU A 81 10.33 15.32 -7.06
CA GLU A 81 9.21 15.11 -7.97
C GLU A 81 8.01 14.44 -7.29
N TRP A 82 8.28 13.45 -6.42
CA TRP A 82 7.25 12.82 -5.59
C TRP A 82 6.54 13.84 -4.70
N THR A 83 7.32 14.66 -3.99
CA THR A 83 6.77 15.66 -3.05
C THR A 83 6.04 16.80 -3.75
N ASP A 84 6.51 17.24 -4.92
CA ASP A 84 5.86 18.28 -5.74
C ASP A 84 4.46 17.81 -6.22
N ASN A 85 4.28 16.50 -6.44
CA ASN A 85 3.00 15.89 -6.77
C ASN A 85 2.17 15.48 -5.54
N GLY A 86 2.55 15.92 -4.34
CA GLY A 86 1.81 15.67 -3.11
C GLY A 86 1.84 14.22 -2.62
N ILE A 87 2.84 13.44 -3.06
CA ILE A 87 3.01 12.02 -2.70
C ILE A 87 4.04 11.90 -1.58
N GLU A 88 3.67 11.30 -0.45
CA GLU A 88 4.57 11.01 0.66
C GLU A 88 5.14 9.59 0.55
N ILE A 89 6.46 9.47 0.60
CA ILE A 89 7.15 8.16 0.62
C ILE A 89 7.36 7.70 2.05
N ILE A 90 7.00 6.45 2.32
CA ILE A 90 7.19 5.79 3.61
C ILE A 90 7.89 4.46 3.38
N ALA A 91 9.16 4.36 3.74
CA ALA A 91 9.90 3.11 3.69
C ALA A 91 9.72 2.33 4.99
N VAL A 92 9.11 1.15 4.89
CA VAL A 92 8.83 0.27 6.03
C VAL A 92 9.89 -0.82 6.08
N SER A 93 10.83 -0.70 7.02
CA SER A 93 11.86 -1.72 7.22
C SER A 93 11.27 -2.97 7.88
N THR A 94 11.51 -4.11 7.26
CA THR A 94 11.20 -5.45 7.79
C THR A 94 12.44 -6.13 8.38
N ASP A 95 13.48 -5.37 8.73
CA ASP A 95 14.65 -5.89 9.44
C ASP A 95 14.25 -6.36 10.84
N ASP A 96 14.54 -7.62 11.14
CA ASP A 96 14.25 -8.24 12.43
C ASP A 96 15.29 -7.94 13.51
N SER A 97 15.20 -8.57 14.67
CA SER A 97 16.11 -8.40 15.80
C SER A 97 17.59 -8.59 15.45
N ARG A 98 17.91 -9.36 14.40
CA ARG A 98 19.29 -9.66 13.95
C ARG A 98 19.86 -8.55 13.06
N THR A 99 19.01 -7.90 12.24
CA THR A 99 19.47 -6.97 11.21
C THR A 99 19.08 -5.51 11.46
N LYS A 100 18.10 -5.22 12.33
CA LYS A 100 17.58 -3.86 12.62
C LYS A 100 18.65 -2.81 12.94
N LYS A 101 19.81 -3.23 13.50
CA LYS A 101 20.91 -2.31 13.81
C LYS A 101 21.55 -1.71 12.56
N ARG A 102 21.34 -2.33 11.37
CA ARG A 102 21.88 -1.87 10.08
C ARG A 102 21.02 -0.78 9.45
N VAL A 103 19.74 -0.67 9.84
CA VAL A 103 18.77 0.26 9.21
C VAL A 103 19.23 1.70 9.33
N ARG A 104 19.50 2.19 10.55
CA ARG A 104 19.90 3.59 10.77
C ARG A 104 21.19 3.98 10.04
N PRO A 105 22.29 3.23 10.13
CA PRO A 105 23.50 3.52 9.34
C PRO A 105 23.24 3.55 7.84
N MET A 106 22.43 2.64 7.30
CA MET A 106 22.11 2.61 5.88
C MET A 106 21.30 3.82 5.45
N VAL A 107 20.20 4.14 6.13
CA VAL A 107 19.36 5.32 5.84
C VAL A 107 20.18 6.60 5.85
N ASN A 108 21.03 6.78 6.86
CA ASN A 108 21.90 7.96 6.96
C ASN A 108 22.97 7.98 5.84
N GLY A 109 23.58 6.84 5.54
CA GLY A 109 24.61 6.72 4.49
C GLY A 109 24.08 6.93 3.07
N LYS A 110 22.80 6.62 2.86
CA LYS A 110 22.09 6.81 1.59
C LYS A 110 21.43 8.20 1.46
N ASN A 111 21.42 8.99 2.54
CA ASN A 111 20.75 10.29 2.59
C ASN A 111 19.24 10.21 2.24
N TRP A 112 18.56 9.12 2.60
CA TRP A 112 17.12 8.98 2.36
C TRP A 112 16.33 9.93 3.26
N ASN A 113 15.67 10.92 2.67
CA ASN A 113 14.97 12.00 3.38
C ASN A 113 13.48 11.73 3.59
N PHE A 114 12.97 10.59 3.16
CA PHE A 114 11.60 10.18 3.36
C PHE A 114 11.38 9.51 4.72
N LYS A 115 10.12 9.33 5.08
CA LYS A 115 9.75 8.73 6.37
C LYS A 115 10.16 7.25 6.45
N ILE A 116 10.77 6.86 7.56
CA ILE A 116 11.14 5.47 7.85
C ILE A 116 10.29 4.95 8.99
N LEU A 117 9.67 3.78 8.80
CA LEU A 117 9.00 3.00 9.85
C LEU A 117 9.72 1.66 10.03
N LEU A 118 9.64 1.11 11.24
CA LEU A 118 10.34 -0.11 11.65
C LEU A 118 9.33 -1.19 12.05
N ASP A 119 9.18 -2.21 11.23
CA ASP A 119 8.29 -3.36 11.43
C ASP A 119 9.07 -4.60 11.87
N GLU A 120 9.79 -4.48 12.99
CA GLU A 120 10.72 -5.50 13.50
C GLU A 120 10.07 -6.87 13.71
N ASN A 121 8.81 -6.89 14.14
CA ASN A 121 8.04 -8.12 14.39
C ASN A 121 7.24 -8.57 13.16
N HIS A 122 7.29 -7.84 12.05
CA HIS A 122 6.50 -8.08 10.84
C HIS A 122 4.97 -8.03 11.07
N ASP A 123 4.50 -7.29 12.08
CA ASP A 123 3.07 -7.19 12.38
C ASP A 123 2.33 -6.44 11.27
N PHE A 124 2.89 -5.34 10.79
CA PHE A 124 2.32 -4.56 9.71
C PHE A 124 2.39 -5.30 8.37
N LYS A 125 3.55 -5.91 8.07
CA LYS A 125 3.74 -6.77 6.91
C LYS A 125 2.69 -7.90 6.86
N ARG A 126 2.47 -8.61 7.98
CA ARG A 126 1.46 -9.68 8.08
C ARG A 126 0.03 -9.15 7.94
N ALA A 127 -0.28 -8.02 8.59
CA ALA A 127 -1.62 -7.42 8.52
C ALA A 127 -2.00 -7.00 7.09
N LEU A 128 -1.01 -6.72 6.22
CA LEU A 128 -1.20 -6.42 4.81
C LEU A 128 -1.05 -7.63 3.88
N ASN A 129 -0.91 -8.85 4.42
CA ASN A 129 -0.71 -10.09 3.67
C ASN A 129 0.47 -10.02 2.68
N ILE A 130 1.59 -9.42 3.11
CA ILE A 130 2.80 -9.29 2.30
C ILE A 130 3.71 -10.51 2.55
N ASP A 131 3.95 -11.33 1.54
CA ASP A 131 4.80 -12.52 1.64
C ASP A 131 6.28 -12.18 1.42
N GLY A 132 6.59 -11.40 0.37
CA GLY A 132 7.95 -11.05 -0.07
C GLY A 132 8.21 -9.56 -0.15
N ILE A 133 9.50 -9.19 -0.31
CA ILE A 133 9.99 -7.83 -0.56
C ILE A 133 10.93 -7.82 -1.78
N PRO A 134 11.03 -6.74 -2.58
CA PRO A 134 10.30 -5.48 -2.44
C PRO A 134 8.79 -5.66 -2.62
N HIS A 135 8.02 -4.92 -1.83
CA HIS A 135 6.57 -4.84 -1.99
C HIS A 135 6.14 -3.41 -1.78
N THR A 136 5.55 -2.80 -2.79
CA THR A 136 5.18 -1.41 -2.79
C THR A 136 3.67 -1.27 -2.88
N ILE A 137 3.08 -0.49 -1.97
CA ILE A 137 1.63 -0.24 -1.89
C ILE A 137 1.41 1.26 -2.06
N VAL A 138 0.52 1.63 -2.99
CA VAL A 138 0.03 3.01 -3.15
C VAL A 138 -1.28 3.17 -2.43
N THR A 139 -1.43 4.26 -1.66
CA THR A 139 -2.69 4.54 -0.95
C THR A 139 -3.13 5.99 -1.10
N LYS A 140 -4.46 6.24 -1.00
CA LYS A 140 -5.06 7.57 -0.74
C LYS A 140 -5.64 7.52 0.68
N GLY A 141 -5.01 8.21 1.62
CA GLY A 141 -5.25 7.95 3.04
C GLY A 141 -4.96 6.49 3.37
N LYS A 142 -5.95 5.77 3.88
CA LYS A 142 -5.86 4.34 4.18
C LYS A 142 -6.35 3.45 3.03
N GLN A 143 -7.03 3.99 2.04
CA GLN A 143 -7.51 3.23 0.89
C GLN A 143 -6.34 2.78 0.03
N ILE A 144 -6.22 1.48 -0.19
CA ILE A 144 -5.21 0.91 -1.09
C ILE A 144 -5.67 1.10 -2.54
N ILE A 145 -4.81 1.71 -3.35
CA ILE A 145 -5.06 1.98 -4.77
C ILE A 145 -4.41 0.89 -5.64
N SER A 146 -3.15 0.57 -5.34
CA SER A 146 -2.41 -0.44 -6.10
C SER A 146 -1.33 -1.11 -5.26
N ARG A 147 -0.86 -2.26 -5.75
CA ARG A 147 0.25 -3.04 -5.18
C ARG A 147 1.19 -3.46 -6.29
N ARG A 148 2.50 -3.43 -6.00
CA ARG A 148 3.55 -3.98 -6.86
C ARG A 148 4.45 -4.89 -6.05
N VAL A 149 4.92 -5.98 -6.68
CA VAL A 149 5.83 -6.95 -6.07
C VAL A 149 7.07 -7.06 -6.95
N GLY A 150 8.25 -6.95 -6.34
CA GLY A 150 9.50 -6.87 -7.07
C GLY A 150 9.83 -5.43 -7.47
N TYR A 151 11.03 -5.25 -8.05
CA TYR A 151 11.47 -3.98 -8.60
C TYR A 151 12.51 -4.23 -9.71
N SER A 152 12.35 -3.52 -10.81
CA SER A 152 13.33 -3.37 -11.89
C SER A 152 13.61 -1.88 -12.14
N PRO A 153 14.84 -1.49 -12.49
CA PRO A 153 15.18 -0.08 -12.76
C PRO A 153 14.24 0.57 -13.78
N GLY A 154 13.70 1.74 -13.44
CA GLY A 154 12.74 2.50 -14.24
C GLY A 154 11.28 2.32 -13.79
N GLU A 155 10.95 1.26 -13.03
CA GLU A 155 9.58 1.04 -12.53
C GLU A 155 9.13 2.12 -11.53
N GLU A 156 10.07 2.84 -10.89
CA GLU A 156 9.75 3.99 -10.03
C GLU A 156 9.12 5.15 -10.83
N VAL A 157 9.54 5.35 -12.08
CA VAL A 157 8.97 6.37 -12.98
C VAL A 157 7.54 5.97 -13.36
N ASP A 158 7.37 4.72 -13.82
CA ASP A 158 6.04 4.18 -14.16
C ASP A 158 5.07 4.22 -12.95
N LEU A 159 5.61 4.04 -11.74
CA LEU A 159 4.84 4.13 -10.51
C LEU A 159 4.36 5.56 -10.26
N LEU A 160 5.27 6.54 -10.36
CA LEU A 160 4.96 7.96 -10.19
C LEU A 160 3.90 8.40 -11.22
N ASP A 161 4.11 8.11 -12.50
CA ASP A 161 3.19 8.46 -13.57
C ASP A 161 1.79 7.85 -13.33
N SER A 162 1.73 6.60 -12.91
CA SER A 162 0.45 5.93 -12.60
C SER A 162 -0.32 6.59 -11.45
N ILE A 163 0.39 7.15 -10.47
CA ILE A 163 -0.24 7.87 -9.35
C ILE A 163 -0.75 9.23 -9.81
N ILE A 164 0.04 9.97 -10.60
CA ILE A 164 -0.36 11.27 -11.17
C ILE A 164 -1.61 11.11 -12.05
N GLU A 165 -1.63 10.09 -12.91
CA GLU A 165 -2.82 9.76 -13.72
C GLU A 165 -4.03 9.44 -12.83
N TYR A 166 -3.85 8.63 -11.79
CA TYR A 166 -4.93 8.31 -10.85
C TYR A 166 -5.45 9.58 -10.13
N GLN A 167 -4.58 10.50 -9.72
CA GLN A 167 -4.95 11.77 -9.11
C GLN A 167 -5.84 12.59 -10.06
N SER A 168 -5.40 12.76 -11.32
CA SER A 168 -6.13 13.55 -12.33
C SER A 168 -7.52 13.00 -12.66
N ASN A 169 -7.73 11.70 -12.53
CA ASN A 169 -9.00 11.03 -12.83
C ASN A 169 -9.97 10.98 -11.62
N ASN A 170 -9.50 11.35 -10.39
CA ASN A 170 -10.27 11.22 -9.15
C ASN A 170 -10.31 12.50 -8.29
N GLU A 171 -9.92 13.63 -8.85
CA GLU A 171 -10.18 15.00 -8.35
C GLU A 171 -11.38 15.61 -9.08
#